data_794ab859c895eee08c6dc3df2d36ac38
#
_entry.id   794ab859c895eee08c6dc3df2d36ac38
#
_cell.length_a   1.000
_cell.length_b   1.000
_cell.length_c   1.000
_cell.angle_alpha   90.00
_cell.angle_beta   90.00
_cell.angle_gamma   90.00
#
_symmetry.space_group_name_H-M   'P 1'
#
loop_
_entity.id
_entity.type
_entity.pdbx_description
1 polymer ?
#
loop_
_entity_poly.entity_id
_entity_poly.type
_entity_poly.pdbx_seq_one_letter_code
_entity_poly.pdbx_strand_id
1 'polypeptide(L)'
;MRSFVAALALVVAAPAAAQSEALLACPTLGVTPEFREKLADAMLKEDPANDALFEQLVTITTECAGRFGLAEDQGEAYFTYSLSKLPRDAFVARLGAVGISAETIDAAFDFGEGRRNPVISGDFSPEQMAGLLAALTSNKVDVEALPDATWEMIGAYTATSSLMWQARRKLQ
;
A
#
# COMPACT_ATOMS: atom_id res chain seq x y z
N MET A 1 42.92 -39.44 -23.15
CA MET A 1 42.82 -38.08 -22.62
C MET A 1 41.36 -37.64 -22.72
N ARG A 2 40.64 -37.55 -21.61
CA ARG A 2 39.25 -37.09 -21.56
C ARG A 2 39.25 -35.72 -20.91
N SER A 3 38.99 -34.66 -21.72
CA SER A 3 38.90 -33.28 -21.26
C SER A 3 37.50 -33.06 -20.61
N PHE A 4 37.47 -32.84 -19.30
CA PHE A 4 36.27 -32.36 -18.59
C PHE A 4 36.19 -30.85 -18.81
N VAL A 5 35.17 -30.40 -19.55
CA VAL A 5 34.80 -28.99 -19.61
C VAL A 5 33.85 -28.74 -18.41
N ALA A 6 34.37 -28.06 -17.39
CA ALA A 6 33.58 -27.59 -16.29
C ALA A 6 32.80 -26.33 -16.75
N ALA A 7 31.50 -26.46 -16.93
CA ALA A 7 30.63 -25.31 -17.18
C ALA A 7 30.48 -24.53 -15.87
N LEU A 8 31.08 -23.34 -15.78
CA LEU A 8 30.92 -22.40 -14.69
C LEU A 8 29.57 -21.71 -14.88
N ALA A 9 28.55 -22.11 -14.09
CA ALA A 9 27.28 -21.40 -14.03
C ALA A 9 27.50 -20.07 -13.29
N LEU A 10 27.50 -18.97 -14.02
CA LEU A 10 27.46 -17.61 -13.47
C LEU A 10 26.07 -17.39 -12.88
N VAL A 11 25.93 -17.56 -11.56
CA VAL A 11 24.77 -17.09 -10.82
C VAL A 11 24.89 -15.56 -10.74
N VAL A 12 24.17 -14.86 -11.61
CA VAL A 12 24.03 -13.39 -11.52
C VAL A 12 23.10 -13.11 -10.35
N ALA A 13 23.66 -12.76 -9.20
CA ALA A 13 22.87 -12.24 -8.08
C ALA A 13 22.24 -10.91 -8.51
N ALA A 14 20.89 -10.85 -8.51
CA ALA A 14 20.19 -9.61 -8.73
C ALA A 14 20.60 -8.59 -7.63
N PRO A 15 20.76 -7.29 -7.95
CA PRO A 15 21.09 -6.30 -6.94
C PRO A 15 19.99 -6.26 -5.87
N ALA A 16 20.36 -6.12 -4.60
CA ALA A 16 19.44 -6.17 -3.44
C ALA A 16 18.24 -5.22 -3.58
N ALA A 17 18.41 -4.05 -4.19
CA ALA A 17 17.33 -3.12 -4.47
C ALA A 17 16.25 -3.69 -5.41
N ALA A 18 16.65 -4.42 -6.48
CA ALA A 18 15.68 -5.03 -7.39
C ALA A 18 14.90 -6.18 -6.74
N GLN A 19 15.53 -6.90 -5.81
CA GLN A 19 14.87 -7.94 -5.03
C GLN A 19 13.86 -7.34 -4.04
N SER A 20 14.18 -6.22 -3.41
CA SER A 20 13.28 -5.49 -2.52
C SER A 20 12.04 -4.98 -3.27
N GLU A 21 12.20 -4.41 -4.46
CA GLU A 21 11.06 -3.94 -5.26
C GLU A 21 10.18 -5.10 -5.75
N ALA A 22 10.77 -6.22 -6.17
CA ALA A 22 10.03 -7.41 -6.58
C ALA A 22 9.23 -8.02 -5.42
N LEU A 23 9.79 -8.03 -4.21
CA LEU A 23 9.08 -8.43 -2.98
C LEU A 23 7.86 -7.53 -2.73
N LEU A 24 8.04 -6.21 -2.78
CA LEU A 24 6.96 -5.24 -2.53
C LEU A 24 5.87 -5.30 -3.62
N ALA A 25 6.20 -5.64 -4.84
CA ALA A 25 5.24 -5.79 -5.94
C ALA A 25 4.48 -7.13 -5.90
N CYS A 26 5.03 -8.17 -5.27
CA CYS A 26 4.50 -9.53 -5.32
C CYS A 26 3.03 -9.64 -4.91
N PRO A 27 2.54 -9.05 -3.80
CA PRO A 27 1.12 -9.14 -3.43
C PRO A 27 0.20 -8.50 -4.47
N THR A 28 0.62 -7.38 -5.06
CA THR A 28 -0.15 -6.68 -6.09
C THR A 28 -0.29 -7.51 -7.37
N LEU A 29 0.74 -8.26 -7.74
CA LEU A 29 0.74 -9.14 -8.91
C LEU A 29 -0.03 -10.44 -8.66
N GLY A 30 -0.13 -10.86 -7.40
CA GLY A 30 -0.83 -12.09 -6.99
C GLY A 30 -2.35 -11.95 -6.81
N VAL A 31 -2.92 -10.75 -6.96
CA VAL A 31 -4.35 -10.49 -6.73
C VAL A 31 -5.05 -9.86 -7.92
N THR A 32 -6.36 -10.10 -8.02
CA THR A 32 -7.21 -9.47 -9.04
C THR A 32 -7.62 -8.06 -8.62
N PRO A 33 -8.06 -7.19 -9.56
CA PRO A 33 -8.67 -5.91 -9.24
C PRO A 33 -9.84 -6.04 -8.27
N GLU A 34 -10.72 -7.06 -8.46
CA GLU A 34 -11.88 -7.30 -7.61
C GLU A 34 -11.49 -7.65 -6.17
N PHE A 35 -10.36 -8.33 -5.96
CA PHE A 35 -9.86 -8.63 -4.63
C PHE A 35 -9.44 -7.34 -3.92
N ARG A 36 -8.74 -6.43 -4.62
CA ARG A 36 -8.35 -5.11 -4.07
C ARG A 36 -9.55 -4.25 -3.70
N GLU A 37 -10.59 -4.27 -4.56
CA GLU A 37 -11.84 -3.57 -4.30
C GLU A 37 -12.55 -4.11 -3.05
N LYS A 38 -12.63 -5.43 -2.88
CA LYS A 38 -13.19 -6.04 -1.66
C LYS A 38 -12.39 -5.68 -0.41
N LEU A 39 -11.05 -5.65 -0.49
CA LEU A 39 -10.23 -5.19 0.62
C LEU A 39 -10.50 -3.72 0.96
N ALA A 40 -10.66 -2.85 -0.04
CA ALA A 40 -11.02 -1.46 0.19
C ALA A 40 -12.39 -1.32 0.86
N ASP A 41 -13.39 -2.12 0.45
CA ASP A 41 -14.69 -2.15 1.10
C ASP A 41 -14.59 -2.64 2.55
N ALA A 42 -13.75 -3.66 2.80
CA ALA A 42 -13.51 -4.18 4.15
C ALA A 42 -12.84 -3.17 5.08
N MET A 43 -12.07 -2.20 4.54
CA MET A 43 -11.50 -1.10 5.33
C MET A 43 -12.53 -0.02 5.70
N LEU A 44 -13.63 0.06 4.98
CA LEU A 44 -14.70 1.03 5.23
C LEU A 44 -15.84 0.44 6.08
N LYS A 45 -15.97 -0.89 6.14
CA LYS A 45 -17.09 -1.55 6.82
C LYS A 45 -16.59 -2.78 7.56
N GLU A 46 -16.91 -2.84 8.85
CA GLU A 46 -16.73 -4.05 9.63
C GLU A 46 -17.81 -5.07 9.22
N ASP A 47 -17.39 -6.19 8.64
CA ASP A 47 -18.27 -7.31 8.27
C ASP A 47 -17.55 -8.63 8.60
N PRO A 48 -18.14 -9.55 9.36
CA PRO A 48 -17.57 -10.87 9.63
C PRO A 48 -17.24 -11.67 8.38
N ALA A 49 -17.88 -11.39 7.24
CA ALA A 49 -17.55 -12.01 5.96
C ALA A 49 -16.14 -11.63 5.44
N ASN A 50 -15.52 -10.60 6.03
CA ASN A 50 -14.16 -10.18 5.67
C ASN A 50 -13.08 -11.15 6.16
N ASP A 51 -13.35 -12.03 7.13
CA ASP A 51 -12.37 -12.96 7.66
C ASP A 51 -11.76 -13.84 6.56
N ALA A 52 -12.57 -14.41 5.67
CA ALA A 52 -12.08 -15.21 4.55
C ALA A 52 -11.19 -14.41 3.58
N LEU A 53 -11.47 -13.12 3.40
CA LEU A 53 -10.68 -12.21 2.58
C LEU A 53 -9.30 -11.96 3.21
N PHE A 54 -9.24 -11.77 4.53
CA PHE A 54 -7.99 -11.61 5.25
C PHE A 54 -7.16 -12.90 5.30
N GLU A 55 -7.78 -14.07 5.46
CA GLU A 55 -7.10 -15.37 5.36
C GLU A 55 -6.46 -15.58 3.98
N GLN A 56 -7.16 -15.20 2.92
CA GLN A 56 -6.60 -15.25 1.56
C GLN A 56 -5.39 -14.30 1.43
N LEU A 57 -5.46 -13.09 2.00
CA LEU A 57 -4.34 -12.15 2.00
C LEU A 57 -3.13 -12.72 2.77
N VAL A 58 -3.36 -13.34 3.94
CA VAL A 58 -2.30 -14.03 4.70
C VAL A 58 -1.62 -15.09 3.83
N THR A 59 -2.38 -15.91 3.12
CA THR A 59 -1.84 -16.93 2.21
C THR A 59 -0.94 -16.30 1.13
N ILE A 60 -1.44 -15.29 0.43
CA ILE A 60 -0.70 -14.60 -0.65
C ILE A 60 0.60 -13.98 -0.12
N THR A 61 0.53 -13.30 1.03
CA THR A 61 1.70 -12.64 1.62
C THR A 61 2.74 -13.66 2.12
N THR A 62 2.31 -14.77 2.68
CA THR A 62 3.19 -15.87 3.11
C THR A 62 3.90 -16.51 1.93
N GLU A 63 3.19 -16.77 0.83
CA GLU A 63 3.79 -17.30 -0.41
C GLU A 63 4.82 -16.33 -1.00
N CYS A 64 4.50 -15.03 -1.05
CA CYS A 64 5.43 -14.01 -1.50
C CYS A 64 6.66 -13.92 -0.58
N ALA A 65 6.48 -13.88 0.74
CA ALA A 65 7.56 -13.85 1.71
C ALA A 65 8.50 -15.05 1.55
N GLY A 66 7.94 -16.25 1.41
CA GLY A 66 8.71 -17.49 1.17
C GLY A 66 9.49 -17.46 -0.14
N ARG A 67 8.87 -16.96 -1.24
CA ARG A 67 9.52 -16.84 -2.56
C ARG A 67 10.75 -15.95 -2.55
N PHE A 68 10.71 -14.87 -1.79
CA PHE A 68 11.80 -13.89 -1.71
C PHE A 68 12.73 -14.09 -0.50
N GLY A 69 12.50 -15.13 0.31
CA GLY A 69 13.34 -15.46 1.47
C GLY A 69 13.31 -14.38 2.53
N LEU A 70 12.13 -13.77 2.75
CA LEU A 70 11.96 -12.74 3.77
C LEU A 70 12.24 -13.32 5.17
N ALA A 71 12.96 -12.58 6.00
CA ALA A 71 13.24 -12.98 7.37
C ALA A 71 11.97 -13.01 8.22
N GLU A 72 11.88 -13.93 9.18
CA GLU A 72 10.68 -14.15 10.00
C GLU A 72 10.25 -12.89 10.77
N ASP A 73 11.22 -12.12 11.28
CA ASP A 73 11.01 -10.87 12.02
C ASP A 73 10.46 -9.73 11.13
N GLN A 74 10.55 -9.85 9.81
CA GLN A 74 9.97 -8.89 8.84
C GLN A 74 8.56 -9.28 8.39
N GLY A 75 8.08 -10.47 8.73
CA GLY A 75 6.79 -11.01 8.26
C GLY A 75 5.61 -10.12 8.62
N GLU A 76 5.54 -9.60 9.85
CA GLU A 76 4.49 -8.67 10.29
C GLU A 76 4.51 -7.36 9.51
N ALA A 77 5.69 -6.79 9.28
CA ALA A 77 5.83 -5.57 8.50
C ALA A 77 5.39 -5.78 7.05
N TYR A 78 5.73 -6.93 6.47
CA TYR A 78 5.35 -7.27 5.10
C TYR A 78 3.84 -7.51 4.95
N PHE A 79 3.22 -8.20 5.93
CA PHE A 79 1.78 -8.34 5.96
C PHE A 79 1.09 -6.97 6.07
N THR A 80 1.53 -6.11 7.01
CA THR A 80 1.00 -4.75 7.18
C THR A 80 1.16 -3.91 5.91
N TYR A 81 2.30 -4.02 5.22
CA TYR A 81 2.52 -3.37 3.94
C TYR A 81 1.48 -3.81 2.90
N SER A 82 1.27 -5.12 2.76
CA SER A 82 0.36 -5.69 1.76
C SER A 82 -1.10 -5.36 2.07
N LEU A 83 -1.51 -5.49 3.35
CA LEU A 83 -2.84 -5.15 3.84
C LEU A 83 -3.19 -3.67 3.62
N SER A 84 -2.18 -2.80 3.62
CA SER A 84 -2.38 -1.36 3.39
C SER A 84 -2.25 -0.97 1.92
N LYS A 85 -1.29 -1.55 1.19
CA LYS A 85 -1.00 -1.24 -0.22
C LYS A 85 -2.16 -1.60 -1.15
N LEU A 86 -2.74 -2.80 -0.97
CA LEU A 86 -3.77 -3.29 -1.88
C LEU A 86 -5.07 -2.45 -1.85
N PRO A 87 -5.67 -2.16 -0.68
CA PRO A 87 -6.84 -1.28 -0.64
C PRO A 87 -6.51 0.17 -0.98
N ARG A 88 -5.29 0.66 -0.64
CA ARG A 88 -4.84 1.98 -1.07
C ARG A 88 -4.89 2.14 -2.59
N ASP A 89 -4.47 1.12 -3.34
CA ASP A 89 -4.50 1.17 -4.81
C ASP A 89 -5.94 1.22 -5.37
N ALA A 90 -6.90 0.57 -4.72
CA ALA A 90 -8.32 0.70 -5.07
C ALA A 90 -8.83 2.11 -4.74
N PHE A 91 -8.47 2.67 -3.59
CA PHE A 91 -8.85 4.05 -3.23
C PHE A 91 -8.27 5.09 -4.20
N VAL A 92 -7.05 4.90 -4.72
CA VAL A 92 -6.49 5.78 -5.78
C VAL A 92 -7.44 5.84 -6.99
N ALA A 93 -7.93 4.68 -7.44
CA ALA A 93 -8.85 4.62 -8.58
C ALA A 93 -10.21 5.27 -8.27
N ARG A 94 -10.77 4.99 -7.07
CA ARG A 94 -12.05 5.54 -6.62
C ARG A 94 -12.00 7.07 -6.43
N LEU A 95 -10.96 7.58 -5.79
CA LEU A 95 -10.74 9.02 -5.62
C LEU A 95 -10.57 9.72 -6.97
N GLY A 96 -9.80 9.12 -7.89
CA GLY A 96 -9.64 9.63 -9.25
C GLY A 96 -10.97 9.71 -10.02
N ALA A 97 -11.88 8.75 -9.82
CA ALA A 97 -13.21 8.76 -10.44
C ALA A 97 -14.11 9.92 -9.97
N VAL A 98 -13.86 10.46 -8.76
CA VAL A 98 -14.55 11.64 -8.24
C VAL A 98 -13.72 12.93 -8.36
N GLY A 99 -12.64 12.91 -9.16
CA GLY A 99 -11.82 14.09 -9.47
C GLY A 99 -10.80 14.47 -8.40
N ILE A 100 -10.52 13.58 -7.44
CA ILE A 100 -9.52 13.81 -6.39
C ILE A 100 -8.27 13.00 -6.70
N SER A 101 -7.15 13.68 -6.93
CA SER A 101 -5.86 13.03 -7.16
C SER A 101 -5.26 12.53 -5.83
N ALA A 102 -4.81 11.29 -5.83
CA ALA A 102 -4.08 10.70 -4.72
C ALA A 102 -2.81 11.51 -4.37
N GLU A 103 -2.12 12.04 -5.38
CA GLU A 103 -0.93 12.86 -5.22
C GLU A 103 -1.22 14.16 -4.44
N THR A 104 -2.42 14.72 -4.58
CA THR A 104 -2.86 15.90 -3.81
C THR A 104 -2.92 15.56 -2.32
N ILE A 105 -3.48 14.40 -1.98
CA ILE A 105 -3.57 13.95 -0.58
C ILE A 105 -2.17 13.58 -0.07
N ASP A 106 -1.38 12.84 -0.85
CA ASP A 106 -0.02 12.46 -0.48
C ASP A 106 0.86 13.70 -0.22
N ALA A 107 0.72 14.76 -1.02
CA ALA A 107 1.44 16.02 -0.80
C ALA A 107 0.99 16.74 0.47
N ALA A 108 -0.32 16.75 0.79
CA ALA A 108 -0.85 17.39 1.99
C ALA A 108 -0.36 16.72 3.29
N PHE A 109 -0.18 15.40 3.27
CA PHE A 109 0.29 14.61 4.42
C PHE A 109 1.79 14.29 4.39
N ASP A 110 2.52 14.74 3.37
CA ASP A 110 3.95 14.45 3.19
C ASP A 110 4.23 12.94 3.14
N PHE A 111 3.39 12.20 2.37
CA PHE A 111 3.59 10.79 2.05
C PHE A 111 4.42 10.63 0.78
N GLY A 112 5.26 9.61 0.75
CA GLY A 112 6.06 9.26 -0.43
C GLY A 112 7.46 8.78 -0.08
N GLU A 113 8.19 8.36 -1.09
CA GLU A 113 9.60 7.99 -0.94
C GLU A 113 10.44 9.21 -0.59
N GLY A 114 11.31 9.07 0.43
CA GLY A 114 12.12 10.17 0.94
C GLY A 114 11.36 11.25 1.72
N ARG A 115 10.05 11.07 1.94
CA ARG A 115 9.22 11.99 2.71
C ARG A 115 9.10 11.58 4.18
N ARG A 116 8.49 12.45 5.01
CA ARG A 116 8.35 12.19 6.47
C ARG A 116 7.46 10.99 6.77
N ASN A 117 6.42 10.77 5.97
CA ASN A 117 5.46 9.67 6.15
C ASN A 117 4.94 9.61 7.60
N PRO A 118 4.19 10.62 8.05
CA PRO A 118 3.76 10.69 9.45
C PRO A 118 2.82 9.53 9.80
N VAL A 119 2.77 9.21 11.09
CA VAL A 119 1.77 8.28 11.63
C VAL A 119 0.43 9.01 11.68
N ILE A 120 -0.55 8.47 10.99
CA ILE A 120 -1.94 8.92 11.08
C ILE A 120 -2.74 7.83 11.77
N SER A 121 -3.27 8.13 12.95
CA SER A 121 -4.11 7.22 13.73
C SER A 121 -5.31 7.98 14.24
N GLY A 122 -6.50 7.56 13.85
CA GLY A 122 -7.75 8.23 14.21
C GLY A 122 -8.01 9.51 13.39
N ASP A 123 -8.63 10.48 14.02
CA ASP A 123 -9.04 11.73 13.38
C ASP A 123 -7.83 12.60 13.00
N PHE A 124 -8.00 13.41 11.95
CA PHE A 124 -6.99 14.37 11.54
C PHE A 124 -6.84 15.49 12.57
N SER A 125 -5.61 15.90 12.84
CA SER A 125 -5.40 17.12 13.61
C SER A 125 -5.94 18.35 12.87
N PRO A 126 -6.24 19.45 13.57
CA PRO A 126 -6.68 20.68 12.91
C PRO A 126 -5.70 21.15 11.80
N GLU A 127 -4.40 21.01 12.01
CA GLU A 127 -3.38 21.38 11.02
C GLU A 127 -3.38 20.45 9.81
N GLN A 128 -3.57 19.14 10.02
CA GLN A 128 -3.69 18.15 8.95
C GLN A 128 -4.93 18.40 8.12
N MET A 129 -6.07 18.66 8.77
CA MET A 129 -7.32 19.00 8.10
C MET A 129 -7.18 20.30 7.30
N ALA A 130 -6.62 21.35 7.87
CA ALA A 130 -6.40 22.61 7.18
C ALA A 130 -5.49 22.44 5.96
N GLY A 131 -4.41 21.66 6.07
CA GLY A 131 -3.51 21.35 4.97
C GLY A 131 -4.21 20.58 3.84
N LEU A 132 -5.02 19.59 4.20
CA LEU A 132 -5.82 18.81 3.23
C LEU A 132 -6.84 19.70 2.50
N LEU A 133 -7.61 20.50 3.23
CA LEU A 133 -8.59 21.43 2.64
C LEU A 133 -7.93 22.40 1.68
N ALA A 134 -6.80 23.00 2.07
CA ALA A 134 -6.04 23.91 1.21
C ALA A 134 -5.53 23.20 -0.07
N ALA A 135 -5.04 21.97 0.05
CA ALA A 135 -4.57 21.20 -1.10
C ALA A 135 -5.71 20.83 -2.06
N LEU A 136 -6.84 20.36 -1.55
CA LEU A 136 -8.03 20.04 -2.35
C LEU A 136 -8.56 21.27 -3.07
N THR A 137 -8.73 22.40 -2.37
CA THR A 137 -9.20 23.66 -2.94
C THR A 137 -8.26 24.20 -4.02
N SER A 138 -6.94 24.10 -3.80
CA SER A 138 -5.93 24.50 -4.80
C SER A 138 -6.01 23.66 -6.08
N ASN A 139 -6.47 22.43 -5.97
CA ASN A 139 -6.74 21.51 -7.10
C ASN A 139 -8.19 21.62 -7.63
N LYS A 140 -8.91 22.67 -7.26
CA LYS A 140 -10.26 22.99 -7.74
C LYS A 140 -11.33 21.96 -7.32
N VAL A 141 -11.10 21.23 -6.23
CA VAL A 141 -12.11 20.36 -5.62
C VAL A 141 -13.04 21.25 -4.80
N ASP A 142 -14.34 21.13 -5.03
CA ASP A 142 -15.36 21.78 -4.20
C ASP A 142 -15.56 20.97 -2.93
N VAL A 143 -14.81 21.34 -1.89
CA VAL A 143 -14.78 20.60 -0.61
C VAL A 143 -16.11 20.64 0.16
N GLU A 144 -16.93 21.68 -0.05
CA GLU A 144 -18.23 21.83 0.59
C GLU A 144 -19.28 20.92 -0.05
N ALA A 145 -19.09 20.56 -1.32
CA ALA A 145 -19.99 19.67 -2.06
C ALA A 145 -19.61 18.19 -1.97
N LEU A 146 -18.49 17.83 -1.28
CA LEU A 146 -18.07 16.45 -1.17
C LEU A 146 -19.04 15.65 -0.28
N PRO A 147 -19.56 14.49 -0.76
CA PRO A 147 -20.35 13.58 0.04
C PRO A 147 -19.55 12.99 1.23
N ASP A 148 -20.23 12.64 2.32
CA ASP A 148 -19.62 11.99 3.49
C ASP A 148 -18.84 10.73 3.10
N ALA A 149 -19.36 9.91 2.19
CA ALA A 149 -18.67 8.72 1.68
C ALA A 149 -17.32 9.05 0.99
N THR A 150 -17.16 10.24 0.42
CA THR A 150 -15.88 10.68 -0.14
C THR A 150 -14.90 11.05 0.97
N TRP A 151 -15.37 11.68 2.05
CA TRP A 151 -14.55 11.97 3.22
C TRP A 151 -14.10 10.69 3.93
N GLU A 152 -14.97 9.69 4.08
CA GLU A 152 -14.62 8.36 4.61
C GLU A 152 -13.53 7.71 3.74
N MET A 153 -13.65 7.80 2.42
CA MET A 153 -12.66 7.25 1.49
C MET A 153 -11.32 7.99 1.58
N ILE A 154 -11.31 9.33 1.73
CA ILE A 154 -10.09 10.11 1.97
C ILE A 154 -9.43 9.68 3.28
N GLY A 155 -10.21 9.50 4.35
CA GLY A 155 -9.73 9.00 5.64
C GLY A 155 -9.08 7.62 5.52
N ALA A 156 -9.76 6.66 4.88
CA ALA A 156 -9.26 5.31 4.66
C ALA A 156 -8.00 5.29 3.78
N TYR A 157 -7.97 6.09 2.71
CA TYR A 157 -6.78 6.28 1.88
C TYR A 157 -5.58 6.79 2.68
N THR A 158 -5.82 7.80 3.53
CA THR A 158 -4.76 8.42 4.34
C THR A 158 -4.23 7.45 5.39
N ALA A 159 -5.12 6.72 6.08
CA ALA A 159 -4.74 5.70 7.06
C ALA A 159 -3.93 4.57 6.42
N THR A 160 -4.39 4.02 5.29
CA THR A 160 -3.68 2.96 4.56
C THR A 160 -2.34 3.46 4.01
N SER A 161 -2.26 4.70 3.51
CA SER A 161 -0.99 5.31 3.06
C SER A 161 0.01 5.42 4.21
N SER A 162 -0.43 5.90 5.37
CA SER A 162 0.41 5.99 6.58
C SER A 162 0.98 4.64 6.99
N LEU A 163 0.13 3.61 7.13
CA LEU A 163 0.54 2.26 7.52
C LEU A 163 1.48 1.64 6.48
N MET A 164 1.17 1.78 5.19
CA MET A 164 2.00 1.26 4.09
C MET A 164 3.42 1.83 4.14
N TRP A 165 3.57 3.16 4.29
CA TRP A 165 4.88 3.78 4.33
C TRP A 165 5.68 3.44 5.58
N GLN A 166 5.02 3.29 6.73
CA GLN A 166 5.66 2.82 7.95
C GLN A 166 6.15 1.38 7.83
N ALA A 167 5.33 0.48 7.29
CA ALA A 167 5.69 -0.90 7.06
C ALA A 167 6.84 -1.01 6.04
N ARG A 168 6.79 -0.26 4.93
CA ARG A 168 7.85 -0.23 3.92
C ARG A 168 9.21 0.16 4.51
N ARG A 169 9.26 1.12 5.45
CA ARG A 169 10.51 1.50 6.12
C ARG A 169 11.13 0.38 6.95
N LYS A 170 10.31 -0.52 7.50
CA LYS A 170 10.79 -1.68 8.26
C LYS A 170 11.33 -2.80 7.37
N LEU A 171 11.03 -2.77 6.06
CA LEU A 171 11.43 -3.76 5.07
C LEU A 171 12.69 -3.36 4.30
N GLN A 172 13.19 -2.14 4.49
CA GLN A 172 14.42 -1.62 3.90
C GLN A 172 15.62 -1.82 4.83
#